data_28dcc5f8d1898ac168703e7d22f35e59
#
_entry.id   28dcc5f8d1898ac168703e7d22f35e59
#
_cell.length_a   1.000
_cell.length_b   1.000
_cell.length_c   1.000
_cell.angle_alpha   90.00
_cell.angle_beta   90.00
_cell.angle_gamma   90.00
#
_symmetry.space_group_name_H-M   'P 1'
#
loop_
_entity.id
_entity.type
_entity.pdbx_description
1 polymer ?
#
loop_
_entity_poly.entity_id
_entity_poly.type
_entity_poly.pdbx_seq_one_letter_code
_entity_poly.pdbx_strand_id
1 'polypeptide(L)'
;MLDAIEIVVAFGDRVVLDGVSLHADRAEIVALQGPSGSGKSTLLRVIAGLQQPDAGTVHLDGRDITTTPVHRRSIGLVFQDDQLFPHRDVAGNVEFGLRMSHAGRARRAERSRRVHEVLDLVGLQGFGSRSVTSLSGGEAKRVALARSLAPAPPVLLLDEPLTGLDHELHDRLADDLARLLRATGTTAIIVTHDRAEAESVADRVVSLAGR
;
A
#
# COMPACT_ATOMS: atom_id res chain seq x y z
N MET A 1 -4.62 13.97 -4.55
CA MET A 1 -4.60 13.62 -5.97
C MET A 1 -3.21 13.11 -6.33
N LEU A 2 -3.14 11.92 -6.93
CA LEU A 2 -1.91 11.28 -7.37
C LEU A 2 -1.96 11.11 -8.89
N ASP A 3 -0.89 11.48 -9.58
CA ASP A 3 -0.74 11.33 -11.04
C ASP A 3 0.58 10.63 -11.36
N ALA A 4 0.54 9.54 -12.09
CA ALA A 4 1.66 8.96 -12.81
C ALA A 4 1.43 9.22 -14.30
N ILE A 5 2.33 9.90 -14.96
CA ILE A 5 2.13 10.43 -16.31
C ILE A 5 3.20 9.86 -17.24
N GLU A 6 2.77 9.15 -18.30
CA GLU A 6 3.64 8.66 -19.37
C GLU A 6 4.85 7.84 -18.87
N ILE A 7 4.63 6.99 -17.84
CA ILE A 7 5.70 6.23 -17.19
C ILE A 7 6.27 5.19 -18.15
N VAL A 8 7.57 5.25 -18.36
CA VAL A 8 8.34 4.26 -19.11
C VAL A 8 9.34 3.60 -18.16
N VAL A 9 9.41 2.28 -18.19
CA VAL A 9 10.43 1.48 -17.47
C VAL A 9 10.87 0.32 -18.34
N ALA A 10 12.18 0.17 -18.51
CA ALA A 10 12.81 -0.96 -19.18
C ALA A 10 13.83 -1.66 -18.27
N PHE A 11 13.98 -2.95 -18.43
CA PHE A 11 15.02 -3.76 -17.81
C PHE A 11 15.85 -4.45 -18.92
N GLY A 12 17.03 -3.91 -19.20
CA GLY A 12 17.80 -4.28 -20.39
C GLY A 12 16.99 -3.97 -21.65
N ASP A 13 16.83 -4.95 -22.52
CA ASP A 13 16.08 -4.79 -23.79
C ASP A 13 14.56 -4.96 -23.62
N ARG A 14 14.08 -5.28 -22.41
CA ARG A 14 12.67 -5.50 -22.16
C ARG A 14 11.99 -4.26 -21.59
N VAL A 15 11.13 -3.63 -22.38
CA VAL A 15 10.23 -2.57 -21.92
C VAL A 15 9.09 -3.23 -21.12
N VAL A 16 8.90 -2.82 -19.84
CA VAL A 16 7.86 -3.33 -18.95
C VAL A 16 6.71 -2.35 -18.84
N LEU A 17 6.99 -1.05 -18.78
CA LEU A 17 5.99 0.01 -18.87
C LEU A 17 6.35 0.89 -20.06
N ASP A 18 5.36 1.25 -20.86
CA ASP A 18 5.53 2.03 -22.09
C ASP A 18 4.46 3.13 -22.17
N GLY A 19 4.79 4.31 -21.64
CA GLY A 19 3.91 5.46 -21.64
C GLY A 19 2.66 5.26 -20.77
N VAL A 20 2.77 4.52 -19.67
CA VAL A 20 1.63 4.22 -18.79
C VAL A 20 1.27 5.44 -17.96
N SER A 21 -0.01 5.82 -17.98
CA SER A 21 -0.56 6.88 -17.12
C SER A 21 -1.62 6.33 -16.18
N LEU A 22 -1.60 6.80 -14.94
CA LEU A 22 -2.56 6.45 -13.89
C LEU A 22 -2.86 7.69 -13.06
N HIS A 23 -4.14 7.95 -12.85
CA HIS A 23 -4.63 9.02 -12.00
C HIS A 23 -5.45 8.44 -10.84
N ALA A 24 -5.35 9.05 -9.67
CA ALA A 24 -6.26 8.80 -8.55
C ALA A 24 -6.59 10.11 -7.83
N ASP A 25 -7.89 10.35 -7.65
CA ASP A 25 -8.39 11.49 -6.89
C ASP A 25 -8.16 11.32 -5.37
N ARG A 26 -8.38 12.39 -4.63
CA ARG A 26 -8.29 12.31 -3.16
C ARG A 26 -9.38 11.40 -2.61
N ALA A 27 -8.99 10.52 -1.69
CA ALA A 27 -9.84 9.51 -1.07
C ALA A 27 -10.47 8.52 -2.07
N GLU A 28 -10.00 8.48 -3.33
CA GLU A 28 -10.40 7.49 -4.33
C GLU A 28 -9.62 6.19 -4.12
N ILE A 29 -10.31 5.07 -4.25
CA ILE A 29 -9.73 3.73 -4.27
C ILE A 29 -9.72 3.24 -5.71
N VAL A 30 -8.55 3.09 -6.31
CA VAL A 30 -8.37 2.61 -7.69
C VAL A 30 -7.83 1.19 -7.69
N ALA A 31 -8.54 0.25 -8.30
CA ALA A 31 -8.01 -1.08 -8.55
C ALA A 31 -7.24 -1.11 -9.88
N LEU A 32 -6.01 -1.59 -9.86
CA LEU A 32 -5.17 -1.79 -11.03
C LEU A 32 -5.13 -3.28 -11.37
N GLN A 33 -5.77 -3.67 -12.47
CA GLN A 33 -5.82 -5.03 -12.97
C GLN A 33 -4.94 -5.23 -14.21
N GLY A 34 -4.73 -6.46 -14.60
CA GLY A 34 -3.98 -6.83 -15.79
C GLY A 34 -3.30 -8.18 -15.64
N PRO A 35 -2.83 -8.79 -16.75
CA PRO A 35 -2.18 -10.09 -16.71
C PRO A 35 -0.90 -10.07 -15.85
N SER A 36 -0.45 -11.26 -15.43
CA SER A 36 0.83 -11.40 -14.76
C SER A 36 1.96 -10.88 -15.65
N GLY A 37 2.88 -10.11 -15.08
CA GLY A 37 3.98 -9.51 -15.83
C GLY A 37 3.63 -8.25 -16.64
N SER A 38 2.41 -7.70 -16.56
CA SER A 38 2.02 -6.44 -17.23
C SER A 38 2.64 -5.18 -16.63
N GLY A 39 3.44 -5.28 -15.56
CA GLY A 39 4.12 -4.14 -14.96
C GLY A 39 3.39 -3.47 -13.79
N LYS A 40 2.29 -4.02 -13.27
CA LYS A 40 1.53 -3.44 -12.14
C LYS A 40 2.40 -3.14 -10.92
N SER A 41 3.11 -4.14 -10.42
CA SER A 41 4.03 -3.96 -9.28
C SER A 41 5.19 -3.01 -9.60
N THR A 42 5.63 -2.96 -10.86
CA THR A 42 6.64 -2.00 -11.32
C THR A 42 6.10 -0.58 -11.25
N LEU A 43 4.86 -0.35 -11.69
CA LEU A 43 4.20 0.96 -11.59
C LEU A 43 4.06 1.40 -10.12
N LEU A 44 3.62 0.49 -9.23
CA LEU A 44 3.58 0.79 -7.79
C LEU A 44 4.95 1.16 -7.23
N ARG A 45 6.01 0.44 -7.64
CA ARG A 45 7.39 0.75 -7.20
C ARG A 45 7.86 2.12 -7.73
N VAL A 46 7.49 2.51 -8.95
CA VAL A 46 7.78 3.84 -9.49
C VAL A 46 7.07 4.91 -8.66
N ILE A 47 5.78 4.75 -8.40
CA ILE A 47 4.99 5.69 -7.60
C ILE A 47 5.56 5.79 -6.17
N ALA A 48 5.94 4.68 -5.55
CA ALA A 48 6.58 4.65 -4.23
C ALA A 48 8.00 5.25 -4.21
N GLY A 49 8.67 5.37 -5.38
CA GLY A 49 10.05 5.85 -5.50
C GLY A 49 11.11 4.78 -5.27
N LEU A 50 10.72 3.52 -5.28
CA LEU A 50 11.63 2.37 -5.20
C LEU A 50 12.28 2.04 -6.54
N GLN A 51 11.67 2.49 -7.64
CA GLN A 51 12.17 2.37 -9.00
C GLN A 51 12.12 3.75 -9.66
N GLN A 52 13.21 4.17 -10.29
CA GLN A 52 13.19 5.36 -11.13
C GLN A 52 12.63 5.00 -12.52
N PRO A 53 11.71 5.78 -13.08
CA PRO A 53 11.28 5.61 -14.46
C PRO A 53 12.36 6.10 -15.43
N ASP A 54 12.42 5.50 -16.61
CA ASP A 54 13.29 5.97 -17.71
C ASP A 54 12.71 7.23 -18.37
N ALA A 55 11.38 7.37 -18.38
CA ALA A 55 10.66 8.58 -18.78
C ALA A 55 9.32 8.69 -18.03
N GLY A 56 8.71 9.86 -18.11
CA GLY A 56 7.47 10.18 -17.40
C GLY A 56 7.70 10.77 -16.01
N THR A 57 6.62 11.16 -15.36
CA THR A 57 6.66 11.86 -14.06
C THR A 57 5.61 11.35 -13.09
N VAL A 58 5.88 11.49 -11.79
CA VAL A 58 4.92 11.20 -10.71
C VAL A 58 4.66 12.47 -9.93
N HIS A 59 3.38 12.82 -9.79
CA HIS A 59 2.96 14.01 -9.03
C HIS A 59 2.06 13.61 -7.87
N LEU A 60 2.23 14.28 -6.74
CA LEU A 60 1.36 14.20 -5.58
C LEU A 60 0.87 15.61 -5.22
N ASP A 61 -0.43 15.81 -5.24
CA ASP A 61 -1.07 17.12 -5.04
C ASP A 61 -0.49 18.23 -5.94
N GLY A 62 -0.23 17.89 -7.22
CA GLY A 62 0.33 18.78 -8.23
C GLY A 62 1.84 19.03 -8.11
N ARG A 63 2.50 18.47 -7.10
CA ARG A 63 3.94 18.58 -6.94
C ARG A 63 4.64 17.38 -7.57
N ASP A 64 5.62 17.61 -8.43
CA ASP A 64 6.48 16.56 -8.95
C ASP A 64 7.30 15.92 -7.83
N ILE A 65 7.16 14.60 -7.68
CA ILE A 65 7.88 13.78 -6.71
C ILE A 65 8.76 12.71 -7.38
N THR A 66 8.92 12.75 -8.69
CA THR A 66 9.60 11.72 -9.50
C THR A 66 10.98 11.38 -8.94
N THR A 67 11.78 12.39 -8.62
CA THR A 67 13.13 12.21 -8.05
C THR A 67 13.18 12.29 -6.52
N THR A 68 12.00 12.46 -5.88
CA THR A 68 11.93 12.54 -4.41
C THR A 68 12.25 11.17 -3.80
N PRO A 69 13.17 11.07 -2.82
CA PRO A 69 13.48 9.81 -2.15
C PRO A 69 12.26 9.21 -1.46
N VAL A 70 12.17 7.86 -1.41
CA VAL A 70 11.05 7.08 -0.84
C VAL A 70 10.57 7.64 0.51
N HIS A 71 11.50 7.85 1.46
CA HIS A 71 11.18 8.30 2.82
C HIS A 71 10.62 9.73 2.91
N ARG A 72 10.63 10.48 1.79
CA ARG A 72 10.07 11.86 1.70
C ARG A 72 8.80 11.94 0.86
N ARG A 73 8.37 10.84 0.22
CA ARG A 73 7.16 10.85 -0.63
C ARG A 73 5.86 10.83 0.19
N SER A 74 5.91 10.42 1.45
CA SER A 74 4.73 10.24 2.30
C SER A 74 3.70 9.26 1.71
N ILE A 75 4.17 8.27 0.96
CA ILE A 75 3.35 7.20 0.35
C ILE A 75 3.59 5.93 1.15
N GLY A 76 2.51 5.27 1.60
CA GLY A 76 2.56 3.95 2.21
C GLY A 76 2.59 2.87 1.12
N LEU A 77 3.28 1.76 1.39
CA LEU A 77 3.32 0.60 0.49
C LEU A 77 3.18 -0.67 1.32
N VAL A 78 2.24 -1.50 0.91
CA VAL A 78 2.07 -2.89 1.38
C VAL A 78 2.51 -3.81 0.24
N PHE A 79 3.52 -4.62 0.51
CA PHE A 79 4.01 -5.60 -0.45
C PHE A 79 3.17 -6.88 -0.40
N GLN A 80 3.19 -7.65 -1.46
CA GLN A 80 2.54 -8.96 -1.56
C GLN A 80 2.98 -9.91 -0.42
N ASP A 81 4.29 -9.93 -0.14
CA ASP A 81 4.87 -10.63 1.01
C ASP A 81 4.91 -9.67 2.20
N ASP A 82 4.07 -9.75 3.16
CA ASP A 82 3.85 -8.83 4.28
C ASP A 82 5.13 -8.18 4.89
N GLN A 83 6.30 -8.78 4.68
CA GLN A 83 7.64 -8.30 5.05
C GLN A 83 7.70 -7.78 6.50
N LEU A 84 7.09 -8.52 7.43
CA LEU A 84 7.15 -8.20 8.85
C LEU A 84 8.55 -8.46 9.40
N PHE A 85 8.98 -7.65 10.36
CA PHE A 85 10.25 -7.83 11.05
C PHE A 85 10.11 -8.94 12.10
N PRO A 86 10.71 -10.14 11.91
CA PRO A 86 10.48 -11.29 12.78
C PRO A 86 11.06 -11.12 14.19
N HIS A 87 12.02 -10.21 14.34
CA HIS A 87 12.68 -9.87 15.62
C HIS A 87 11.93 -8.79 16.42
N ARG A 88 10.76 -8.35 15.93
CA ARG A 88 9.88 -7.37 16.60
C ARG A 88 8.53 -8.01 16.89
N ASP A 89 7.89 -7.53 17.94
CA ASP A 89 6.47 -7.81 18.20
C ASP A 89 5.58 -7.02 17.22
N VAL A 90 4.28 -7.24 17.32
CA VAL A 90 3.28 -6.55 16.49
C VAL A 90 3.36 -5.03 16.66
N ALA A 91 3.41 -4.54 17.91
CA ALA A 91 3.50 -3.11 18.17
C ALA A 91 4.78 -2.50 17.60
N GLY A 92 5.91 -3.19 17.72
CA GLY A 92 7.19 -2.76 17.18
C GLY A 92 7.25 -2.73 15.65
N ASN A 93 6.50 -3.63 14.97
CA ASN A 93 6.32 -3.58 13.52
C ASN A 93 5.52 -2.35 13.11
N VAL A 94 4.40 -2.07 13.76
CA VAL A 94 3.55 -0.89 13.48
C VAL A 94 4.28 0.41 13.81
N GLU A 95 4.96 0.48 14.97
CA GLU A 95 5.74 1.67 15.37
C GLU A 95 6.86 2.00 14.39
N PHE A 96 7.40 0.99 13.69
CA PHE A 96 8.46 1.22 12.71
C PHE A 96 8.01 2.17 11.60
N GLY A 97 6.79 2.03 11.07
CA GLY A 97 6.23 2.96 10.10
C GLY A 97 6.21 4.41 10.61
N LEU A 98 5.78 4.60 11.86
CA LEU A 98 5.79 5.93 12.51
C LEU A 98 7.18 6.51 12.66
N ARG A 99 8.18 5.69 13.03
CA ARG A 99 9.56 6.16 13.21
C ARG A 99 10.23 6.62 11.92
N MET A 100 9.87 6.00 10.79
CA MET A 100 10.43 6.32 9.47
C MET A 100 9.74 7.51 8.80
N SER A 101 8.56 7.89 9.26
CA SER A 101 7.82 9.05 8.75
C SER A 101 8.18 10.36 9.47
N HIS A 102 7.67 11.48 8.95
CA HIS A 102 7.78 12.79 9.63
C HIS A 102 7.15 12.77 11.03
N ALA A 103 6.18 11.87 11.29
CA ALA A 103 5.60 11.62 12.61
C ALA A 103 6.60 10.99 13.62
N GLY A 104 7.77 10.53 13.17
CA GLY A 104 8.82 9.98 14.03
C GLY A 104 9.35 10.97 15.10
N ARG A 105 9.09 12.27 14.92
CA ARG A 105 9.38 13.31 15.93
C ARG A 105 8.37 13.34 17.08
N ALA A 106 7.24 12.61 16.96
CA ALA A 106 6.25 12.53 18.02
C ALA A 106 6.84 11.88 19.28
N ARG A 107 6.32 12.28 20.45
CA ARG A 107 6.72 11.70 21.73
C ARG A 107 6.39 10.21 21.78
N ARG A 108 7.16 9.44 22.56
CA ARG A 108 6.93 7.98 22.70
C ARG A 108 5.48 7.65 23.05
N ALA A 109 4.87 8.40 23.95
CA ALA A 109 3.47 8.20 24.36
C ALA A 109 2.49 8.40 23.19
N GLU A 110 2.72 9.39 22.34
CA GLU A 110 1.89 9.66 21.17
C GLU A 110 2.01 8.54 20.13
N ARG A 111 3.24 8.05 19.88
CA ARG A 111 3.44 6.89 19.01
C ARG A 111 2.76 5.64 19.56
N SER A 112 2.91 5.36 20.86
CA SER A 112 2.23 4.22 21.50
C SER A 112 0.72 4.32 21.36
N ARG A 113 0.12 5.49 21.59
CA ARG A 113 -1.32 5.71 21.39
C ARG A 113 -1.71 5.43 19.94
N ARG A 114 -0.95 5.98 18.95
CA ARG A 114 -1.24 5.77 17.53
C ARG A 114 -1.14 4.29 17.12
N VAL A 115 -0.17 3.54 17.68
CA VAL A 115 -0.07 2.09 17.46
C VAL A 115 -1.32 1.38 17.91
N HIS A 116 -1.84 1.68 19.12
CA HIS A 116 -3.08 1.08 19.61
C HIS A 116 -4.28 1.44 18.71
N GLU A 117 -4.45 2.73 18.39
CA GLU A 117 -5.52 3.19 17.50
C GLU A 117 -5.55 2.42 16.17
N VAL A 118 -4.37 2.23 15.55
CA VAL A 118 -4.31 1.56 14.25
C VAL A 118 -4.50 0.05 14.38
N LEU A 119 -4.00 -0.58 15.44
CA LEU A 119 -4.29 -1.98 15.73
C LEU A 119 -5.78 -2.24 15.97
N ASP A 120 -6.46 -1.31 16.66
CA ASP A 120 -7.91 -1.38 16.86
C ASP A 120 -8.65 -1.24 15.51
N LEU A 121 -8.21 -0.32 14.65
CA LEU A 121 -8.78 -0.12 13.31
C LEU A 121 -8.70 -1.37 12.43
N VAL A 122 -7.61 -2.14 12.53
CA VAL A 122 -7.45 -3.38 11.75
C VAL A 122 -7.98 -4.63 12.49
N GLY A 123 -8.68 -4.47 13.62
CA GLY A 123 -9.26 -5.56 14.39
C GLY A 123 -8.24 -6.45 15.11
N LEU A 124 -7.09 -5.88 15.51
CA LEU A 124 -6.02 -6.57 16.25
C LEU A 124 -5.84 -6.00 17.66
N GLN A 125 -6.94 -5.69 18.33
CA GLN A 125 -6.95 -5.21 19.71
C GLN A 125 -6.22 -6.19 20.64
N GLY A 126 -5.32 -5.69 21.48
CA GLY A 126 -4.56 -6.53 22.43
C GLY A 126 -3.41 -7.35 21.81
N PHE A 127 -3.17 -7.28 20.51
CA PHE A 127 -2.11 -8.05 19.85
C PHE A 127 -0.72 -7.43 19.96
N GLY A 128 -0.58 -6.24 20.51
CA GLY A 128 0.67 -5.45 20.46
C GLY A 128 1.91 -6.19 20.90
N SER A 129 1.84 -7.03 21.95
CA SER A 129 2.98 -7.78 22.49
C SER A 129 3.18 -9.17 21.87
N ARG A 130 2.33 -9.59 20.92
CA ARG A 130 2.49 -10.89 20.26
C ARG A 130 3.68 -10.90 19.32
N SER A 131 4.37 -12.05 19.23
CA SER A 131 5.36 -12.28 18.20
C SER A 131 4.68 -12.38 16.84
N VAL A 132 5.25 -11.73 15.81
CA VAL A 132 4.69 -11.81 14.44
C VAL A 132 4.84 -13.23 13.85
N THR A 133 5.75 -14.05 14.37
CA THR A 133 5.93 -15.44 13.92
C THR A 133 4.82 -16.37 14.39
N SER A 134 3.98 -15.94 15.35
CA SER A 134 2.83 -16.70 15.85
C SER A 134 1.50 -16.31 15.20
N LEU A 135 1.52 -15.38 14.26
CA LEU A 135 0.32 -14.86 13.60
C LEU A 135 -0.15 -15.81 12.48
N SER A 136 -1.47 -15.87 12.29
CA SER A 136 -2.03 -16.44 11.05
C SER A 136 -1.73 -15.51 9.85
N GLY A 137 -1.87 -16.02 8.63
CA GLY A 137 -1.63 -15.23 7.42
C GLY A 137 -2.49 -13.95 7.37
N GLY A 138 -3.77 -14.04 7.73
CA GLY A 138 -4.66 -12.87 7.80
C GLY A 138 -4.27 -11.86 8.88
N GLU A 139 -3.82 -12.34 10.06
CA GLU A 139 -3.32 -11.46 11.11
C GLU A 139 -2.03 -10.75 10.68
N ALA A 140 -1.11 -11.46 10.01
CA ALA A 140 0.12 -10.88 9.47
C ALA A 140 -0.17 -9.78 8.44
N LYS A 141 -1.10 -10.01 7.50
CA LYS A 141 -1.55 -9.01 6.53
C LYS A 141 -2.14 -7.76 7.20
N ARG A 142 -2.97 -7.93 8.23
CA ARG A 142 -3.50 -6.81 9.01
C ARG A 142 -2.41 -6.04 9.76
N VAL A 143 -1.36 -6.70 10.25
CA VAL A 143 -0.20 -6.00 10.86
C VAL A 143 0.58 -5.21 9.80
N ALA A 144 0.80 -5.76 8.61
CA ALA A 144 1.47 -5.07 7.51
C ALA A 144 0.67 -3.82 7.06
N LEU A 145 -0.65 -3.96 6.97
CA LEU A 145 -1.56 -2.85 6.70
C LEU A 145 -1.49 -1.78 7.80
N ALA A 146 -1.57 -2.18 9.08
CA ALA A 146 -1.45 -1.29 10.23
C ALA A 146 -0.14 -0.51 10.22
N ARG A 147 1.00 -1.18 9.92
CA ARG A 147 2.32 -0.55 9.81
C ARG A 147 2.34 0.55 8.74
N SER A 148 1.68 0.31 7.61
CA SER A 148 1.64 1.25 6.49
C SER A 148 0.65 2.40 6.71
N LEU A 149 -0.42 2.17 7.49
CA LEU A 149 -1.43 3.18 7.86
C LEU A 149 -1.05 4.03 9.07
N ALA A 150 -0.18 3.51 9.95
CA ALA A 150 0.18 4.22 11.18
C ALA A 150 0.69 5.65 10.94
N PRO A 151 1.52 5.92 9.89
CA PRO A 151 1.95 7.27 9.55
C PRO A 151 0.85 8.19 9.01
N ALA A 152 -0.37 7.69 8.78
CA ALA A 152 -1.46 8.38 8.10
C ALA A 152 -1.04 8.94 6.71
N PRO A 153 -0.56 8.09 5.80
CA PRO A 153 -0.12 8.55 4.50
C PRO A 153 -1.32 9.04 3.68
N PRO A 154 -1.17 10.10 2.86
CA PRO A 154 -2.22 10.55 1.95
C PRO A 154 -2.51 9.54 0.85
N VAL A 155 -1.53 8.70 0.49
CA VAL A 155 -1.65 7.64 -0.52
C VAL A 155 -1.14 6.32 0.05
N LEU A 156 -1.89 5.25 -0.19
CA LEU A 156 -1.52 3.87 0.14
C LEU A 156 -1.51 3.02 -1.13
N LEU A 157 -0.41 2.34 -1.36
CA LEU A 157 -0.24 1.39 -2.46
C LEU A 157 -0.28 -0.02 -1.88
N LEU A 158 -1.08 -0.90 -2.49
CA LEU A 158 -1.25 -2.28 -2.02
C LEU A 158 -1.00 -3.22 -3.20
N ASP A 159 0.04 -4.05 -3.09
CA ASP A 159 0.42 -5.02 -4.12
C ASP A 159 -0.10 -6.40 -3.72
N GLU A 160 -1.22 -6.81 -4.30
CA GLU A 160 -1.91 -8.08 -4.02
C GLU A 160 -2.12 -8.36 -2.52
N PRO A 161 -2.76 -7.43 -1.77
CA PRO A 161 -2.77 -7.47 -0.30
C PRO A 161 -3.50 -8.68 0.29
N LEU A 162 -4.40 -9.32 -0.47
CA LEU A 162 -5.24 -10.42 0.02
C LEU A 162 -4.90 -11.77 -0.60
N THR A 163 -3.85 -11.84 -1.42
CA THR A 163 -3.41 -13.11 -2.05
C THR A 163 -3.02 -14.15 -1.00
N GLY A 164 -3.41 -15.42 -1.26
CA GLY A 164 -3.04 -16.57 -0.42
C GLY A 164 -3.94 -16.78 0.81
N LEU A 165 -5.07 -16.10 0.88
CA LEU A 165 -6.11 -16.32 1.89
C LEU A 165 -7.17 -17.30 1.35
N ASP A 166 -7.85 -18.02 2.26
CA ASP A 166 -9.06 -18.72 1.91
C ASP A 166 -10.21 -17.74 1.56
N HIS A 167 -11.20 -18.22 0.81
CA HIS A 167 -12.24 -17.36 0.24
C HIS A 167 -13.03 -16.57 1.29
N GLU A 168 -13.42 -17.21 2.40
CA GLU A 168 -14.22 -16.54 3.44
C GLU A 168 -13.42 -15.42 4.13
N LEU A 169 -12.14 -15.68 4.43
CA LEU A 169 -11.25 -14.70 5.02
C LEU A 169 -10.90 -13.58 4.05
N HIS A 170 -10.70 -13.92 2.76
CA HIS A 170 -10.46 -12.96 1.69
C HIS A 170 -11.58 -11.93 1.59
N ASP A 171 -12.84 -12.38 1.46
CA ASP A 171 -13.99 -11.48 1.30
C ASP A 171 -14.18 -10.58 2.51
N ARG A 172 -14.06 -11.14 3.71
CA ARG A 172 -14.13 -10.37 4.96
C ARG A 172 -13.04 -9.29 5.03
N LEU A 173 -11.81 -9.63 4.65
CA LEU A 173 -10.71 -8.68 4.68
C LEU A 173 -10.81 -7.63 3.57
N ALA A 174 -11.38 -7.95 2.41
CA ALA A 174 -11.67 -7.01 1.34
C ALA A 174 -12.64 -5.92 1.83
N ASP A 175 -13.75 -6.34 2.47
CA ASP A 175 -14.73 -5.42 3.05
C ASP A 175 -14.12 -4.57 4.17
N ASP A 176 -13.32 -5.18 5.06
CA ASP A 176 -12.64 -4.47 6.14
C ASP A 176 -11.67 -3.42 5.59
N LEU A 177 -10.90 -3.77 4.55
CA LEU A 177 -9.97 -2.87 3.87
C LEU A 177 -10.69 -1.69 3.23
N ALA A 178 -11.77 -1.96 2.47
CA ALA A 178 -12.56 -0.91 1.84
C ALA A 178 -13.14 0.07 2.87
N ARG A 179 -13.73 -0.45 3.96
CA ARG A 179 -14.26 0.37 5.06
C ARG A 179 -13.17 1.22 5.72
N LEU A 180 -12.01 0.63 5.96
CA LEU A 180 -10.89 1.30 6.59
C LEU A 180 -10.34 2.45 5.73
N LEU A 181 -10.11 2.21 4.43
CA LEU A 181 -9.61 3.22 3.50
C LEU A 181 -10.60 4.40 3.39
N ARG A 182 -11.90 4.11 3.27
CA ARG A 182 -12.95 5.16 3.23
C ARG A 182 -13.04 5.93 4.55
N ALA A 183 -12.99 5.24 5.70
CA ALA A 183 -13.05 5.89 7.01
C ALA A 183 -11.84 6.82 7.29
N THR A 184 -10.68 6.49 6.74
CA THR A 184 -9.45 7.30 6.89
C THR A 184 -9.30 8.38 5.80
N GLY A 185 -10.13 8.37 4.75
CA GLY A 185 -10.00 9.26 3.60
C GLY A 185 -8.68 9.08 2.85
N THR A 186 -8.11 7.87 2.90
CA THR A 186 -6.83 7.54 2.26
C THR A 186 -7.05 7.25 0.78
N THR A 187 -6.35 7.94 -0.12
CA THR A 187 -6.28 7.54 -1.54
C THR A 187 -5.55 6.21 -1.65
N ALA A 188 -6.10 5.25 -2.40
CA ALA A 188 -5.47 3.94 -2.52
C ALA A 188 -5.35 3.48 -3.96
N ILE A 189 -4.23 2.80 -4.28
CA ILE A 189 -4.08 1.99 -5.50
C ILE A 189 -3.88 0.56 -5.07
N ILE A 190 -4.79 -0.32 -5.49
CA ILE A 190 -4.79 -1.74 -5.15
C ILE A 190 -4.50 -2.53 -6.41
N VAL A 191 -3.38 -3.24 -6.46
CA VAL A 191 -3.13 -4.25 -7.48
C VAL A 191 -3.81 -5.54 -7.05
N THR A 192 -4.67 -6.07 -7.89
CA THR A 192 -5.25 -7.38 -7.72
C THR A 192 -5.50 -8.05 -9.06
N HIS A 193 -5.46 -9.37 -9.09
CA HIS A 193 -5.87 -10.19 -10.23
C HIS A 193 -7.30 -10.74 -10.05
N ASP A 194 -7.89 -10.56 -8.87
CA ASP A 194 -9.26 -10.95 -8.58
C ASP A 194 -10.22 -9.81 -8.95
N ARG A 195 -11.17 -10.14 -9.85
CA ARG A 195 -12.17 -9.19 -10.32
C ARG A 195 -13.20 -8.86 -9.25
N ALA A 196 -13.62 -9.84 -8.46
CA ALA A 196 -14.59 -9.64 -7.40
C ALA A 196 -14.02 -8.73 -6.29
N GLU A 197 -12.74 -8.94 -5.93
CA GLU A 197 -12.03 -8.05 -5.01
C GLU A 197 -12.00 -6.61 -5.54
N ALA A 198 -11.60 -6.43 -6.81
CA ALA A 198 -11.54 -5.10 -7.41
C ALA A 198 -12.91 -4.39 -7.39
N GLU A 199 -13.98 -5.09 -7.75
CA GLU A 199 -15.34 -4.55 -7.79
C GLU A 199 -15.91 -4.26 -6.39
N SER A 200 -15.51 -5.02 -5.35
CA SER A 200 -15.99 -4.81 -3.98
C SER A 200 -15.27 -3.67 -3.24
N VAL A 201 -13.98 -3.50 -3.50
CA VAL A 201 -13.14 -2.57 -2.75
C VAL A 201 -13.02 -1.21 -3.43
N ALA A 202 -12.85 -1.19 -4.77
CA ALA A 202 -12.47 0.01 -5.50
C ALA A 202 -13.67 0.83 -5.99
N ASP A 203 -13.44 2.15 -6.09
CA ASP A 203 -14.38 3.08 -6.70
C ASP A 203 -14.24 3.06 -8.23
N ARG A 204 -13.06 2.68 -8.75
CA ARG A 204 -12.76 2.58 -10.17
C ARG A 204 -11.73 1.48 -10.44
N VAL A 205 -11.94 0.76 -11.55
CA VAL A 205 -11.01 -0.27 -12.03
C VAL A 205 -10.29 0.24 -13.28
N VAL A 206 -8.97 0.11 -13.30
CA VAL A 206 -8.10 0.44 -14.43
C VAL A 206 -7.40 -0.83 -14.89
N SER A 207 -7.42 -1.10 -16.17
CA SER A 207 -6.72 -2.25 -16.74
C SER A 207 -5.39 -1.82 -17.33
N LEU A 208 -4.29 -2.43 -16.87
CA LEU A 208 -3.01 -2.33 -17.50
C LEU A 208 -2.91 -3.41 -18.58
N ALA A 209 -2.93 -3.00 -19.85
CA ALA A 209 -2.79 -3.92 -20.96
C ALA A 209 -1.43 -4.62 -20.89
N GLY A 210 -1.42 -5.95 -20.94
CA GLY A 210 -0.20 -6.72 -21.15
C GLY A 210 0.25 -6.57 -22.61
N ARG A 211 1.54 -6.58 -22.84
CA ARG A 211 2.12 -6.72 -24.19
C ARG A 211 2.20 -8.16 -24.63
#